data_5649b1f7777b708dfa4dff2992f0b36a
#
_entry.id   5649b1f7777b708dfa4dff2992f0b36a
#
_cell.length_a   1.000
_cell.length_b   1.000
_cell.length_c   1.000
_cell.angle_alpha   90.00
_cell.angle_beta   90.00
_cell.angle_gamma   90.00
#
_symmetry.space_group_name_H-M   'P 1'
#
loop_
_entity.id
_entity.type
_entity.pdbx_description
1 polymer ?
#
loop_
_entity_poly.entity_id
_entity_poly.type
_entity_poly.pdbx_seq_one_letter_code
_entity_poly.pdbx_strand_id
1 'polypeptide(L)'
;MNSKKKVAVAGLVVVVFLAVIALIVAFYPREKDRAGSAVLAIPSDNPDYVASVPADTPGNDSFGDRIVSELKKYYASTISKKSTQAEIISIRDFVMGLRPEKGKDYFYNILRRAFPQYADEIIKTLEKLDVYNRWLADNREQLMKMTASERLAALWKKRKELFGEDAEKIWSGELMATEERKAKMQDTLAELNKSKDMSLNAKLGEYKRRLQETYSGTTEEFILNQSGLLSKVFFSLDSVQEELNNLSPEQRQQEINRL
;
A
#
# COMPACT_ATOMS: atom_id res chain seq x y z
N MET A 1 -31.26 17.32 -24.98
CA MET A 1 -30.96 16.49 -23.79
C MET A 1 -30.34 17.42 -22.76
N ASN A 2 -30.99 17.58 -21.58
CA ASN A 2 -30.73 18.68 -20.63
C ASN A 2 -29.28 18.69 -20.11
N SER A 3 -28.65 19.86 -20.12
CA SER A 3 -27.29 20.14 -19.60
C SER A 3 -27.08 19.57 -18.19
N LYS A 4 -28.08 19.64 -17.31
CA LYS A 4 -28.02 19.06 -15.95
C LYS A 4 -27.89 17.54 -15.93
N LYS A 5 -28.39 16.81 -16.93
CA LYS A 5 -28.18 15.35 -17.04
C LYS A 5 -26.78 14.99 -17.50
N LYS A 6 -26.13 15.80 -18.34
CA LYS A 6 -24.76 15.58 -18.80
C LYS A 6 -23.74 15.81 -17.68
N VAL A 7 -23.92 16.85 -16.86
CA VAL A 7 -23.07 17.12 -15.69
C VAL A 7 -23.18 16.01 -14.65
N ALA A 8 -24.39 15.50 -14.40
CA ALA A 8 -24.60 14.38 -13.47
C ALA A 8 -23.94 13.07 -13.95
N VAL A 9 -23.91 12.83 -15.26
CA VAL A 9 -23.28 11.62 -15.84
C VAL A 9 -21.75 11.71 -15.80
N ALA A 10 -21.17 12.89 -16.09
CA ALA A 10 -19.72 13.11 -16.00
C ALA A 10 -19.23 12.99 -14.54
N GLY A 11 -19.96 13.60 -13.59
CA GLY A 11 -19.66 13.45 -12.16
C GLY A 11 -19.79 12.01 -11.68
N LEU A 12 -20.77 11.26 -12.17
CA LEU A 12 -20.96 9.85 -11.83
C LEU A 12 -19.82 8.98 -12.38
N VAL A 13 -19.33 9.22 -13.60
CA VAL A 13 -18.21 8.48 -14.21
C VAL A 13 -16.92 8.71 -13.41
N VAL A 14 -16.63 9.95 -13.00
CA VAL A 14 -15.47 10.26 -12.16
C VAL A 14 -15.57 9.59 -10.80
N VAL A 15 -16.73 9.61 -10.16
CA VAL A 15 -16.96 8.95 -8.86
C VAL A 15 -16.85 7.43 -8.98
N VAL A 16 -17.40 6.84 -10.03
CA VAL A 16 -17.30 5.38 -10.28
C VAL A 16 -15.86 5.01 -10.60
N PHE A 17 -15.13 5.82 -11.37
CA PHE A 17 -13.71 5.59 -11.66
C PHE A 17 -12.84 5.66 -10.40
N LEU A 18 -13.04 6.66 -9.56
CA LEU A 18 -12.33 6.80 -8.30
C LEU A 18 -12.72 5.70 -7.29
N ALA A 19 -13.97 5.24 -7.32
CA ALA A 19 -14.41 4.09 -6.54
C ALA A 19 -13.78 2.79 -7.04
N VAL A 20 -13.62 2.61 -8.35
CA VAL A 20 -12.94 1.46 -8.97
C VAL A 20 -11.44 1.50 -8.66
N ILE A 21 -10.79 2.67 -8.76
CA ILE A 21 -9.39 2.82 -8.30
C ILE A 21 -9.29 2.52 -6.81
N ALA A 22 -10.19 3.03 -5.97
CA ALA A 22 -10.20 2.74 -4.55
C ALA A 22 -10.39 1.26 -4.24
N LEU A 23 -11.26 0.57 -4.98
CA LEU A 23 -11.45 -0.87 -4.88
C LEU A 23 -10.23 -1.66 -5.34
N ILE A 24 -9.59 -1.24 -6.42
CA ILE A 24 -8.37 -1.87 -6.94
C ILE A 24 -7.19 -1.65 -5.98
N VAL A 25 -7.12 -0.48 -5.38
CA VAL A 25 -6.00 0.04 -4.60
C VAL A 25 -6.04 -0.40 -3.16
N ALA A 26 -7.23 -0.48 -2.54
CA ALA A 26 -7.36 -1.02 -1.18
C ALA A 26 -6.75 -2.43 -1.03
N PHE A 27 -6.23 -3.01 -2.07
CA PHE A 27 -6.07 -4.44 -2.16
C PHE A 27 -4.76 -4.98 -2.75
N TYR A 28 -3.77 -4.14 -3.07
CA TYR A 28 -2.51 -4.61 -3.64
C TYR A 28 -1.35 -4.48 -2.65
N PRO A 29 -0.77 -5.57 -2.14
CA PRO A 29 0.42 -5.49 -1.31
C PRO A 29 1.63 -5.12 -2.17
N ARG A 30 2.35 -4.09 -1.76
CA ARG A 30 3.63 -3.69 -2.34
C ARG A 30 4.77 -4.59 -1.84
N GLU A 31 5.52 -5.13 -2.76
CA GLU A 31 6.83 -5.74 -2.45
C GLU A 31 7.91 -4.67 -2.10
N LYS A 32 7.69 -3.38 -2.42
CA LYS A 32 8.63 -2.27 -2.19
C LYS A 32 8.30 -1.31 -1.04
N ASP A 33 7.07 -1.29 -0.52
CA ASP A 33 6.68 -0.43 0.60
C ASP A 33 7.07 -0.97 1.98
N ARG A 34 7.94 -1.96 2.05
CA ARG A 34 8.71 -2.25 3.27
C ARG A 34 9.61 -1.08 3.72
N ALA A 35 9.69 -0.01 2.94
CA ALA A 35 10.49 1.16 3.25
C ALA A 35 9.79 2.23 4.10
N GLY A 36 8.54 2.06 4.48
CA GLY A 36 7.79 3.00 5.34
C GLY A 36 7.53 2.49 6.76
N SER A 37 7.67 1.21 7.02
CA SER A 37 7.83 0.74 8.40
C SER A 37 9.19 1.24 8.87
N ALA A 38 9.22 1.87 10.04
CA ALA A 38 10.46 2.07 10.77
C ALA A 38 11.04 0.67 11.06
N VAL A 39 11.59 0.03 10.01
CA VAL A 39 12.57 -1.02 10.20
C VAL A 39 13.50 -0.41 11.22
N LEU A 40 13.68 -1.05 12.38
CA LEU A 40 14.80 -0.78 13.25
C LEU A 40 15.91 -0.34 12.31
N ALA A 41 16.35 0.92 12.42
CA ALA A 41 17.54 1.41 11.74
C ALA A 41 18.74 0.71 12.41
N ILE A 42 18.69 -0.61 12.36
CA ILE A 42 19.83 -1.48 12.52
C ILE A 42 20.49 -1.30 11.16
N PRO A 43 21.66 -0.65 11.08
CA PRO A 43 22.37 -0.51 9.83
C PRO A 43 22.61 -1.92 9.31
N SER A 44 21.77 -2.41 8.39
CA SER A 44 21.88 -3.75 7.82
C SER A 44 23.16 -3.93 6.99
N ASP A 45 23.84 -2.82 6.72
CA ASP A 45 25.06 -2.75 5.91
C ASP A 45 26.33 -2.46 6.74
N ASN A 46 26.24 -2.48 8.07
CA ASN A 46 27.42 -2.34 8.91
C ASN A 46 27.89 -3.72 9.39
N PRO A 47 28.92 -4.35 8.77
CA PRO A 47 29.46 -5.64 9.20
C PRO A 47 29.99 -5.58 10.65
N ASP A 48 30.39 -4.41 11.13
CA ASP A 48 30.87 -4.21 12.51
C ASP A 48 29.75 -4.32 13.55
N TYR A 49 28.48 -4.10 13.15
CA TYR A 49 27.33 -4.28 14.05
C TYR A 49 27.10 -5.76 14.40
N VAL A 50 27.25 -6.64 13.45
CA VAL A 50 27.13 -8.11 13.65
C VAL A 50 28.31 -8.63 14.48
N ALA A 51 29.52 -8.10 14.25
CA ALA A 51 30.73 -8.46 14.98
C ALA A 51 30.72 -7.96 16.44
N SER A 52 29.93 -6.91 16.75
CA SER A 52 29.84 -6.34 18.10
C SER A 52 28.78 -7.01 19.00
N VAL A 53 28.06 -8.04 18.53
CA VAL A 53 27.11 -8.79 19.36
C VAL A 53 27.91 -9.70 20.30
N PRO A 54 27.91 -9.45 21.63
CA PRO A 54 28.64 -10.31 22.56
C PRO A 54 28.11 -11.74 22.46
N ALA A 55 29.03 -12.71 22.48
CA ALA A 55 28.63 -14.11 22.62
C ALA A 55 27.86 -14.30 23.93
N ASP A 56 26.74 -15.03 23.89
CA ASP A 56 26.02 -15.39 25.11
C ASP A 56 26.97 -16.18 26.02
N THR A 57 27.15 -15.69 27.26
CA THR A 57 27.77 -16.46 28.30
C THR A 57 26.73 -17.34 29.00
N PRO A 58 27.08 -18.53 29.51
CA PRO A 58 26.13 -19.34 30.24
C PRO A 58 25.46 -18.56 31.37
N GLY A 59 24.13 -18.41 31.28
CA GLY A 59 23.31 -17.66 32.25
C GLY A 59 23.08 -16.18 31.92
N ASN A 60 23.65 -15.62 30.85
CA ASN A 60 23.44 -14.24 30.42
C ASN A 60 23.03 -14.16 28.96
N ASP A 61 21.76 -13.79 28.70
CA ASP A 61 21.18 -13.57 27.37
C ASP A 61 21.30 -12.08 26.98
N SER A 62 22.55 -11.60 26.85
CA SER A 62 22.82 -10.19 26.52
C SER A 62 22.24 -9.74 25.17
N PHE A 63 22.13 -10.65 24.22
CA PHE A 63 21.49 -10.40 22.93
C PHE A 63 19.97 -10.23 23.08
N GLY A 64 19.32 -11.16 23.80
CA GLY A 64 17.88 -11.06 24.07
C GLY A 64 17.53 -9.82 24.87
N ASP A 65 18.33 -9.44 25.88
CA ASP A 65 18.16 -8.24 26.67
C ASP A 65 18.21 -6.97 25.81
N ARG A 66 19.13 -6.92 24.85
CA ARG A 66 19.22 -5.83 23.89
C ARG A 66 17.96 -5.75 23.02
N ILE A 67 17.52 -6.87 22.46
CA ILE A 67 16.28 -6.88 21.65
C ILE A 67 15.06 -6.48 22.48
N VAL A 68 14.93 -6.91 23.73
CA VAL A 68 13.87 -6.45 24.63
C VAL A 68 13.91 -4.93 24.82
N SER A 69 15.10 -4.37 25.03
CA SER A 69 15.28 -2.92 25.20
C SER A 69 14.87 -2.15 23.93
N GLU A 70 15.33 -2.60 22.75
CA GLU A 70 14.99 -1.97 21.48
C GLU A 70 13.49 -2.07 21.16
N LEU A 71 12.88 -3.23 21.41
CA LEU A 71 11.43 -3.40 21.26
C LEU A 71 10.66 -2.42 22.13
N LYS A 72 11.00 -2.31 23.40
CA LYS A 72 10.37 -1.33 24.30
C LYS A 72 10.57 0.10 23.84
N LYS A 73 11.77 0.46 23.44
CA LYS A 73 12.13 1.80 22.99
C LYS A 73 11.29 2.25 21.79
N TYR A 74 11.16 1.40 20.77
CA TYR A 74 10.52 1.79 19.51
C TYR A 74 9.03 1.48 19.42
N TYR A 75 8.54 0.47 20.14
CA TYR A 75 7.17 -0.01 19.98
C TYR A 75 6.27 0.17 21.19
N ALA A 76 6.78 0.50 22.39
CA ALA A 76 5.95 0.56 23.60
C ALA A 76 4.74 1.50 23.45
N SER A 77 4.88 2.63 22.75
CA SER A 77 3.79 3.60 22.58
C SER A 77 2.73 3.16 21.56
N THR A 78 3.03 2.18 20.70
CA THR A 78 2.15 1.79 19.59
C THR A 78 1.79 0.31 19.58
N ILE A 79 2.35 -0.50 20.48
CA ILE A 79 2.19 -1.96 20.49
C ILE A 79 0.73 -2.44 20.69
N SER A 80 -0.13 -1.58 21.21
CA SER A 80 -1.57 -1.85 21.26
C SER A 80 -2.25 -1.86 19.89
N LYS A 81 -1.61 -1.27 18.86
CA LYS A 81 -2.15 -1.24 17.51
C LYS A 81 -1.87 -2.55 16.78
N LYS A 82 -2.88 -3.09 16.10
CA LYS A 82 -2.75 -4.33 15.34
C LYS A 82 -1.73 -4.27 14.20
N SER A 83 -1.61 -3.12 13.52
CA SER A 83 -0.57 -2.91 12.50
C SER A 83 0.83 -3.03 13.10
N THR A 84 1.09 -2.38 14.25
CA THR A 84 2.37 -2.49 14.95
C THR A 84 2.66 -3.92 15.40
N GLN A 85 1.65 -4.64 15.91
CA GLN A 85 1.80 -6.05 16.28
C GLN A 85 2.20 -6.92 15.07
N ALA A 86 1.63 -6.65 13.90
CA ALA A 86 1.98 -7.35 12.68
C ALA A 86 3.39 -7.02 12.17
N GLU A 87 3.86 -5.78 12.33
CA GLU A 87 5.22 -5.36 11.95
C GLU A 87 6.32 -6.10 12.72
N ILE A 88 6.03 -6.61 13.92
CA ILE A 88 6.96 -7.42 14.72
C ILE A 88 7.45 -8.67 13.99
N ILE A 89 6.73 -9.13 12.94
CA ILE A 89 7.18 -10.27 12.12
C ILE A 89 8.57 -10.05 11.52
N SER A 90 8.86 -8.82 11.07
CA SER A 90 10.16 -8.48 10.48
C SER A 90 11.29 -8.58 11.50
N ILE A 91 11.03 -8.21 12.75
CA ILE A 91 12.00 -8.30 13.83
C ILE A 91 12.22 -9.76 14.23
N ARG A 92 11.14 -10.54 14.30
CA ARG A 92 11.22 -11.99 14.52
C ARG A 92 12.12 -12.64 13.48
N ASP A 93 11.85 -12.35 12.21
CA ASP A 93 12.59 -12.98 11.11
C ASP A 93 14.06 -12.56 11.11
N PHE A 94 14.35 -11.29 11.46
CA PHE A 94 15.72 -10.82 11.67
C PHE A 94 16.43 -11.55 12.82
N VAL A 95 15.79 -11.61 14.00
CA VAL A 95 16.36 -12.31 15.18
C VAL A 95 16.59 -13.79 14.90
N MET A 96 15.63 -14.45 14.25
CA MET A 96 15.76 -15.85 13.85
C MET A 96 16.82 -16.06 12.78
N GLY A 97 17.05 -15.10 11.90
CA GLY A 97 18.12 -15.14 10.92
C GLY A 97 19.51 -15.03 11.57
N LEU A 98 19.64 -14.25 12.64
CA LEU A 98 20.90 -14.12 13.41
C LEU A 98 21.14 -15.29 14.38
N ARG A 99 20.06 -15.91 14.88
CA ARG A 99 20.10 -16.98 15.87
C ARG A 99 19.18 -18.15 15.47
N PRO A 100 19.45 -18.80 14.32
CA PRO A 100 18.56 -19.84 13.79
C PRO A 100 18.47 -21.05 14.73
N GLU A 101 19.52 -21.32 15.50
CA GLU A 101 19.60 -22.42 16.48
C GLU A 101 18.66 -22.23 17.68
N LYS A 102 18.26 -20.99 17.99
CA LYS A 102 17.39 -20.69 19.14
C LYS A 102 15.90 -20.94 18.87
N GLY A 103 15.48 -20.94 17.58
CA GLY A 103 14.09 -21.19 17.19
C GLY A 103 13.09 -20.09 17.57
N LYS A 104 11.82 -20.32 17.26
CA LYS A 104 10.72 -19.35 17.50
C LYS A 104 10.48 -19.08 18.98
N ASP A 105 10.62 -20.09 19.83
CA ASP A 105 10.32 -19.96 21.27
C ASP A 105 11.25 -18.96 21.95
N TYR A 106 12.48 -18.83 21.48
CA TYR A 106 13.40 -17.82 21.96
C TYR A 106 12.83 -16.40 21.73
N PHE A 107 12.39 -16.12 20.51
CA PHE A 107 11.79 -14.82 20.22
C PHE A 107 10.47 -14.58 20.97
N TYR A 108 9.66 -15.61 21.15
CA TYR A 108 8.43 -15.51 21.95
C TYR A 108 8.73 -15.20 23.42
N ASN A 109 9.80 -15.71 23.99
CA ASN A 109 10.26 -15.34 25.32
C ASN A 109 10.72 -13.88 25.38
N ILE A 110 11.41 -13.38 24.37
CA ILE A 110 11.75 -11.96 24.23
C ILE A 110 10.48 -11.10 24.21
N LEU A 111 9.47 -11.47 23.44
CA LEU A 111 8.18 -10.75 23.41
C LEU A 111 7.49 -10.71 24.78
N ARG A 112 7.45 -11.81 25.50
CA ARG A 112 6.85 -11.85 26.86
C ARG A 112 7.57 -10.94 27.84
N ARG A 113 8.89 -10.80 27.70
CA ARG A 113 9.70 -9.87 28.50
C ARG A 113 9.52 -8.40 28.08
N ALA A 114 9.36 -8.17 26.78
CA ALA A 114 9.15 -6.83 26.24
C ALA A 114 7.74 -6.30 26.50
N PHE A 115 6.73 -7.09 26.21
CA PHE A 115 5.31 -6.71 26.20
C PHE A 115 4.43 -7.76 26.90
N PRO A 116 4.56 -7.97 28.20
CA PRO A 116 3.86 -9.08 28.90
C PRO A 116 2.34 -9.05 28.72
N GLN A 117 1.74 -7.87 28.56
CA GLN A 117 0.29 -7.72 28.37
C GLN A 117 -0.19 -8.02 26.94
N TYR A 118 0.70 -7.95 25.94
CA TYR A 118 0.38 -8.09 24.52
C TYR A 118 1.05 -9.30 23.86
N ALA A 119 1.97 -9.97 24.56
CA ALA A 119 2.81 -11.01 23.96
C ALA A 119 2.00 -12.13 23.31
N ASP A 120 1.00 -12.67 23.99
CA ASP A 120 0.20 -13.78 23.46
C ASP A 120 -0.64 -13.34 22.24
N GLU A 121 -1.13 -12.10 22.25
CA GLU A 121 -1.84 -11.50 21.13
C GLU A 121 -0.91 -11.29 19.91
N ILE A 122 0.30 -10.78 20.15
CA ILE A 122 1.34 -10.62 19.12
C ILE A 122 1.71 -11.98 18.54
N ILE A 123 2.01 -12.97 19.39
CA ILE A 123 2.37 -14.33 18.97
C ILE A 123 1.28 -14.92 18.06
N LYS A 124 0.02 -14.83 18.48
CA LYS A 124 -1.12 -15.28 17.67
C LYS A 124 -1.22 -14.56 16.32
N THR A 125 -0.92 -13.26 16.29
CA THR A 125 -0.89 -12.48 15.05
C THR A 125 0.22 -12.95 14.14
N LEU A 126 1.42 -13.18 14.66
CA LEU A 126 2.58 -13.68 13.90
C LEU A 126 2.34 -15.08 13.33
N GLU A 127 1.72 -15.99 14.10
CA GLU A 127 1.37 -17.34 13.63
C GLU A 127 0.36 -17.27 12.48
N LYS A 128 -0.64 -16.41 12.55
CA LYS A 128 -1.59 -16.19 11.47
C LYS A 128 -0.92 -15.57 10.23
N LEU A 129 0.04 -14.68 10.41
CA LEU A 129 0.84 -14.11 9.32
C LEU A 129 1.71 -15.20 8.65
N ASP A 130 2.27 -16.15 9.41
CA ASP A 130 2.98 -17.29 8.83
C ASP A 130 2.06 -18.14 7.96
N VAL A 131 0.81 -18.38 8.38
CA VAL A 131 -0.19 -19.09 7.59
C VAL A 131 -0.54 -18.31 6.33
N TYR A 132 -0.70 -16.98 6.44
CA TYR A 132 -0.99 -16.11 5.31
C TYR A 132 0.16 -16.11 4.29
N ASN A 133 1.40 -15.96 4.76
CA ASN A 133 2.60 -15.94 3.91
C ASN A 133 2.82 -17.28 3.20
N ARG A 134 2.56 -18.39 3.88
CA ARG A 134 2.60 -19.73 3.27
C ARG A 134 1.53 -19.84 2.19
N TRP A 135 0.30 -19.44 2.47
CA TRP A 135 -0.76 -19.43 1.47
C TRP A 135 -0.42 -18.56 0.25
N LEU A 136 0.23 -17.39 0.43
CA LEU A 136 0.72 -16.57 -0.67
C LEU A 136 1.73 -17.31 -1.54
N ALA A 137 2.68 -18.01 -0.91
CA ALA A 137 3.70 -18.80 -1.60
C ALA A 137 3.07 -19.95 -2.39
N ASP A 138 2.17 -20.71 -1.76
CA ASP A 138 1.51 -21.88 -2.36
C ASP A 138 0.57 -21.49 -3.52
N ASN A 139 -0.02 -20.31 -3.49
CA ASN A 139 -0.96 -19.83 -4.52
C ASN A 139 -0.35 -18.82 -5.48
N ARG A 140 0.96 -18.61 -5.45
CA ARG A 140 1.66 -17.58 -6.24
C ARG A 140 1.31 -17.62 -7.73
N GLU A 141 1.42 -18.80 -8.35
CA GLU A 141 1.13 -18.95 -9.78
C GLU A 141 -0.33 -18.65 -10.14
N GLN A 142 -1.26 -19.09 -9.28
CA GLN A 142 -2.68 -18.82 -9.48
C GLN A 142 -2.98 -17.33 -9.34
N LEU A 143 -2.45 -16.69 -8.31
CA LEU A 143 -2.60 -15.26 -8.08
C LEU A 143 -2.01 -14.41 -9.23
N MET A 144 -0.92 -14.87 -9.84
CA MET A 144 -0.33 -14.19 -11.01
C MET A 144 -1.18 -14.29 -12.28
N LYS A 145 -1.97 -15.37 -12.43
CA LYS A 145 -2.88 -15.56 -13.57
C LYS A 145 -4.19 -14.77 -13.44
N MET A 146 -4.52 -14.31 -12.24
CA MET A 146 -5.74 -13.54 -11.97
C MET A 146 -5.58 -12.09 -12.47
N THR A 147 -6.69 -11.49 -12.85
CA THR A 147 -6.75 -10.03 -13.00
C THR A 147 -6.41 -9.35 -11.67
N ALA A 148 -6.01 -8.09 -11.71
CA ALA A 148 -5.69 -7.32 -10.52
C ALA A 148 -6.84 -7.32 -9.50
N SER A 149 -8.08 -7.13 -9.98
CA SER A 149 -9.28 -7.11 -9.14
C SER A 149 -9.56 -8.47 -8.47
N GLU A 150 -9.44 -9.56 -9.23
CA GLU A 150 -9.66 -10.92 -8.72
C GLU A 150 -8.61 -11.29 -7.66
N ARG A 151 -7.33 -11.02 -7.97
CA ARG A 151 -6.22 -11.25 -7.04
C ARG A 151 -6.44 -10.54 -5.72
N LEU A 152 -6.84 -9.31 -5.81
CA LEU A 152 -7.15 -8.44 -4.73
C LEU A 152 -8.28 -8.96 -3.84
N ALA A 153 -9.37 -9.33 -4.45
CA ALA A 153 -10.49 -9.95 -3.75
C ALA A 153 -10.04 -11.23 -3.04
N ALA A 154 -9.19 -12.07 -3.70
CA ALA A 154 -8.64 -13.28 -3.12
C ALA A 154 -7.76 -13.00 -1.89
N LEU A 155 -6.87 -12.00 -1.96
CA LEU A 155 -6.03 -11.59 -0.85
C LEU A 155 -6.88 -11.15 0.36
N TRP A 156 -7.86 -10.26 0.14
CA TRP A 156 -8.72 -9.81 1.25
C TRP A 156 -9.61 -10.91 1.80
N LYS A 157 -10.14 -11.75 0.96
CA LYS A 157 -10.87 -12.92 1.43
C LYS A 157 -10.01 -13.72 2.41
N LYS A 158 -8.73 -13.97 2.06
CA LYS A 158 -7.81 -14.71 2.94
C LYS A 158 -7.43 -13.93 4.19
N ARG A 159 -7.20 -12.62 4.09
CA ARG A 159 -6.95 -11.75 5.23
C ARG A 159 -8.13 -11.77 6.22
N LYS A 160 -9.36 -11.59 5.73
CA LYS A 160 -10.58 -11.63 6.56
C LYS A 160 -10.82 -13.02 7.16
N GLU A 161 -10.55 -14.09 6.43
CA GLU A 161 -10.64 -15.47 6.93
C GLU A 161 -9.73 -15.69 8.14
N LEU A 162 -8.49 -15.22 8.08
CA LEU A 162 -7.48 -15.44 9.12
C LEU A 162 -7.60 -14.46 10.30
N PHE A 163 -7.88 -13.19 10.01
CA PHE A 163 -7.78 -12.11 10.98
C PHE A 163 -9.13 -11.49 11.38
N GLY A 164 -10.21 -11.83 10.67
CA GLY A 164 -11.54 -11.25 10.93
C GLY A 164 -11.54 -9.73 10.78
N GLU A 165 -12.11 -9.03 11.77
CA GLU A 165 -12.16 -7.56 11.81
C GLU A 165 -10.80 -6.90 12.00
N ASP A 166 -9.81 -7.61 12.53
CA ASP A 166 -8.46 -7.09 12.70
C ASP A 166 -7.71 -6.98 11.37
N ALA A 167 -8.18 -7.62 10.29
CA ALA A 167 -7.57 -7.49 8.96
C ALA A 167 -7.44 -6.02 8.54
N GLU A 168 -8.47 -5.20 8.67
CA GLU A 168 -8.44 -3.79 8.28
C GLU A 168 -7.49 -2.97 9.15
N LYS A 169 -7.36 -3.32 10.43
CA LYS A 169 -6.43 -2.66 11.36
C LYS A 169 -4.98 -3.03 11.07
N ILE A 170 -4.71 -4.30 10.73
CA ILE A 170 -3.37 -4.79 10.39
C ILE A 170 -2.87 -4.10 9.11
N TRP A 171 -3.70 -4.02 8.09
CA TRP A 171 -3.36 -3.38 6.81
C TRP A 171 -3.83 -1.92 6.70
N SER A 172 -4.09 -1.25 7.83
CA SER A 172 -4.56 0.15 7.86
C SER A 172 -3.64 1.12 7.13
N GLY A 173 -2.33 0.90 7.17
CA GLY A 173 -1.37 1.72 6.43
C GLY A 173 -1.57 1.65 4.91
N GLU A 174 -1.86 0.48 4.35
CA GLU A 174 -2.20 0.32 2.94
C GLU A 174 -3.47 1.10 2.58
N LEU A 175 -4.51 0.97 3.42
CA LEU A 175 -5.79 1.63 3.21
C LEU A 175 -5.65 3.16 3.28
N MET A 176 -4.91 3.68 4.26
CA MET A 176 -4.68 5.12 4.41
C MET A 176 -3.88 5.68 3.23
N ALA A 177 -2.79 5.03 2.83
CA ALA A 177 -1.98 5.46 1.69
C ALA A 177 -2.80 5.48 0.38
N THR A 178 -3.75 4.58 0.25
CA THR A 178 -4.69 4.52 -0.86
C THR A 178 -5.68 5.68 -0.87
N GLU A 179 -6.30 5.95 0.26
CA GLU A 179 -7.24 7.07 0.36
C GLU A 179 -6.54 8.42 0.16
N GLU A 180 -5.31 8.56 0.65
CA GLU A 180 -4.49 9.75 0.44
C GLU A 180 -4.17 9.96 -1.05
N ARG A 181 -3.73 8.91 -1.77
CA ARG A 181 -3.49 8.98 -3.23
C ARG A 181 -4.77 9.34 -3.99
N LYS A 182 -5.88 8.74 -3.60
CA LYS A 182 -7.19 9.02 -4.18
C LYS A 182 -7.60 10.48 -3.98
N ALA A 183 -7.48 11.01 -2.75
CA ALA A 183 -7.78 12.40 -2.44
C ALA A 183 -6.89 13.34 -3.28
N LYS A 184 -5.58 13.10 -3.31
CA LYS A 184 -4.65 13.88 -4.12
C LYS A 184 -5.00 13.89 -5.60
N MET A 185 -5.47 12.76 -6.14
CA MET A 185 -5.89 12.68 -7.54
C MET A 185 -7.22 13.41 -7.78
N GLN A 186 -8.17 13.34 -6.84
CA GLN A 186 -9.42 14.10 -6.91
C GLN A 186 -9.16 15.61 -6.94
N ASP A 187 -8.27 16.10 -6.07
CA ASP A 187 -7.86 17.50 -6.06
C ASP A 187 -7.23 17.91 -7.39
N THR A 188 -6.34 17.08 -7.94
CA THR A 188 -5.73 17.30 -9.26
C THR A 188 -6.79 17.42 -10.36
N LEU A 189 -7.77 16.52 -10.41
CA LEU A 189 -8.84 16.57 -11.40
C LEU A 189 -9.70 17.82 -11.23
N ALA A 190 -9.99 18.22 -9.98
CA ALA A 190 -10.74 19.43 -9.69
C ALA A 190 -9.97 20.70 -10.10
N GLU A 191 -8.66 20.75 -9.88
CA GLU A 191 -7.79 21.84 -10.34
C GLU A 191 -7.77 21.94 -11.87
N LEU A 192 -7.52 20.83 -12.57
CA LEU A 192 -7.53 20.79 -14.04
C LEU A 192 -8.88 21.20 -14.63
N ASN A 193 -9.96 20.80 -13.97
CA ASN A 193 -11.32 21.16 -14.41
C ASN A 193 -11.64 22.65 -14.24
N LYS A 194 -11.00 23.33 -13.29
CA LYS A 194 -11.11 24.78 -13.08
C LYS A 194 -10.17 25.60 -13.98
N SER A 195 -9.11 25.00 -14.50
CA SER A 195 -8.04 25.69 -15.24
C SER A 195 -8.49 26.02 -16.66
N LYS A 196 -9.20 27.15 -16.83
CA LYS A 196 -9.71 27.61 -18.15
C LYS A 196 -8.60 28.14 -19.06
N ASP A 197 -7.51 28.63 -18.48
CA ASP A 197 -6.40 29.25 -19.22
C ASP A 197 -5.35 28.25 -19.74
N MET A 198 -5.48 26.97 -19.37
CA MET A 198 -4.56 25.93 -19.83
C MET A 198 -5.06 25.28 -21.11
N SER A 199 -4.19 25.20 -22.14
CA SER A 199 -4.50 24.41 -23.35
C SER A 199 -4.67 22.92 -23.03
N LEU A 200 -5.36 22.17 -23.91
CA LEU A 200 -5.57 20.71 -23.77
C LEU A 200 -4.25 19.95 -23.57
N ASN A 201 -3.22 20.31 -24.32
CA ASN A 201 -1.89 19.70 -24.17
C ASN A 201 -1.25 19.97 -22.79
N ALA A 202 -1.36 21.21 -22.32
CA ALA A 202 -0.84 21.56 -21.01
C ALA A 202 -1.60 20.82 -19.89
N LYS A 203 -2.93 20.73 -19.99
CA LYS A 203 -3.76 19.94 -19.07
C LYS A 203 -3.39 18.47 -19.09
N LEU A 204 -3.20 17.87 -20.27
CA LEU A 204 -2.82 16.47 -20.41
C LEU A 204 -1.41 16.21 -19.85
N GLY A 205 -0.47 17.13 -20.11
CA GLY A 205 0.90 17.05 -19.57
C GLY A 205 0.90 17.07 -18.05
N GLU A 206 0.16 18.02 -17.45
CA GLU A 206 0.02 18.12 -15.98
C GLU A 206 -0.70 16.91 -15.39
N TYR A 207 -1.77 16.42 -16.04
CA TYR A 207 -2.46 15.21 -15.64
C TYR A 207 -1.53 13.99 -15.60
N LYS A 208 -0.75 13.76 -16.67
CA LYS A 208 0.23 12.67 -16.75
C LYS A 208 1.31 12.81 -15.68
N ARG A 209 1.83 14.02 -15.46
CA ARG A 209 2.85 14.29 -14.43
C ARG A 209 2.32 13.97 -13.03
N ARG A 210 1.13 14.47 -12.67
CA ARG A 210 0.51 14.21 -11.36
C ARG A 210 0.18 12.74 -11.14
N LEU A 211 -0.26 12.05 -12.19
CA LEU A 211 -0.47 10.60 -12.12
C LEU A 211 0.83 9.87 -11.79
N GLN A 212 1.90 10.19 -12.50
CA GLN A 212 3.21 9.59 -12.27
C GLN A 212 3.70 9.87 -10.85
N GLU A 213 3.63 11.12 -10.37
CA GLU A 213 4.01 11.48 -9.00
C GLU A 213 3.18 10.75 -7.94
N THR A 214 1.89 10.50 -8.20
CA THR A 214 0.99 9.90 -7.24
C THR A 214 1.09 8.38 -7.21
N TYR A 215 1.30 7.76 -8.37
CA TYR A 215 1.20 6.30 -8.52
C TYR A 215 2.50 5.61 -8.94
N SER A 216 3.61 6.35 -9.22
CA SER A 216 4.89 5.73 -9.63
C SER A 216 5.35 4.70 -8.62
N GLY A 217 5.73 3.53 -9.11
CA GLY A 217 6.16 2.38 -8.31
C GLY A 217 5.03 1.73 -7.50
N THR A 218 3.78 2.08 -7.75
CA THR A 218 2.61 1.42 -7.15
C THR A 218 2.04 0.38 -8.10
N THR A 219 1.27 -0.56 -7.58
CA THR A 219 0.58 -1.54 -8.43
C THR A 219 -0.52 -0.91 -9.26
N GLU A 220 -1.09 0.18 -8.76
CA GLU A 220 -2.09 0.99 -9.46
C GLU A 220 -1.54 1.58 -10.75
N GLU A 221 -0.26 1.98 -10.77
CA GLU A 221 0.41 2.46 -11.97
C GLU A 221 0.27 1.46 -13.13
N PHE A 222 0.51 0.18 -12.87
CA PHE A 222 0.39 -0.87 -13.87
C PHE A 222 -1.04 -0.99 -14.43
N ILE A 223 -2.04 -0.91 -13.56
CA ILE A 223 -3.45 -1.01 -13.94
C ILE A 223 -3.89 0.21 -14.76
N LEU A 224 -3.49 1.39 -14.29
CA LEU A 224 -3.81 2.65 -14.95
C LEU A 224 -3.24 2.67 -16.38
N ASN A 225 -2.01 2.21 -16.55
CA ASN A 225 -1.34 2.17 -17.84
C ASN A 225 -1.96 1.15 -18.82
N GLN A 226 -2.51 0.04 -18.33
CA GLN A 226 -3.06 -1.02 -19.20
C GLN A 226 -4.50 -0.79 -19.66
N SER A 227 -5.30 -0.04 -18.91
CA SER A 227 -6.75 -0.05 -19.10
C SER A 227 -7.30 1.03 -20.03
N GLY A 228 -6.48 1.93 -20.55
CA GLY A 228 -6.95 3.13 -21.26
C GLY A 228 -7.85 4.03 -20.39
N LEU A 229 -7.91 3.75 -19.09
CA LEU A 229 -8.72 4.49 -18.13
C LEU A 229 -8.25 5.94 -18.00
N LEU A 230 -6.93 6.17 -18.11
CA LEU A 230 -6.34 7.50 -18.01
C LEU A 230 -6.92 8.44 -19.04
N SER A 231 -6.98 8.00 -20.32
CA SER A 231 -7.58 8.78 -21.41
C SER A 231 -9.07 9.03 -21.17
N LYS A 232 -9.82 8.02 -20.72
CA LYS A 232 -11.25 8.16 -20.43
C LYS A 232 -11.52 9.20 -19.36
N VAL A 233 -10.71 9.22 -18.28
CA VAL A 233 -10.86 10.22 -17.19
C VAL A 233 -10.51 11.62 -17.69
N PHE A 234 -9.40 11.79 -18.39
CA PHE A 234 -9.00 13.07 -18.96
C PHE A 234 -10.08 13.64 -19.86
N PHE A 235 -10.57 12.84 -20.81
CA PHE A 235 -11.63 13.26 -21.72
C PHE A 235 -13.02 13.40 -21.06
N SER A 236 -13.21 12.97 -19.80
CA SER A 236 -14.44 13.21 -19.07
C SER A 236 -14.46 14.54 -18.30
N LEU A 237 -13.34 15.25 -18.21
CA LEU A 237 -13.27 16.57 -17.56
C LEU A 237 -14.14 17.58 -18.30
N ASP A 238 -14.99 18.32 -17.57
CA ASP A 238 -15.87 19.32 -18.16
C ASP A 238 -15.09 20.37 -18.95
N SER A 239 -13.95 20.85 -18.39
CA SER A 239 -13.10 21.83 -19.07
C SER A 239 -12.48 21.32 -20.38
N VAL A 240 -12.18 20.02 -20.46
CA VAL A 240 -11.69 19.37 -21.70
C VAL A 240 -12.85 19.23 -22.69
N GLN A 241 -14.03 18.81 -22.22
CA GLN A 241 -15.22 18.70 -23.06
C GLN A 241 -15.69 20.06 -23.59
N GLU A 242 -15.67 21.11 -22.78
CA GLU A 242 -15.98 22.48 -23.23
C GLU A 242 -15.04 22.93 -24.34
N GLU A 243 -13.73 22.75 -24.17
CA GLU A 243 -12.73 23.14 -25.17
C GLU A 243 -12.89 22.35 -26.48
N LEU A 244 -13.08 21.02 -26.38
CA LEU A 244 -13.33 20.17 -27.57
C LEU A 244 -14.66 20.49 -28.26
N ASN A 245 -15.71 20.88 -27.52
CA ASN A 245 -17.00 21.22 -28.09
C ASN A 245 -17.02 22.59 -28.83
N ASN A 246 -16.03 23.45 -28.57
CA ASN A 246 -15.84 24.69 -29.31
C ASN A 246 -15.16 24.50 -30.67
N LEU A 247 -14.66 23.29 -30.98
CA LEU A 247 -14.03 22.95 -32.25
C LEU A 247 -15.06 22.39 -33.24
N SER A 248 -14.79 22.54 -34.58
CA SER A 248 -15.54 21.81 -35.60
C SER A 248 -15.36 20.29 -35.41
N PRO A 249 -16.25 19.45 -35.95
CA PRO A 249 -16.11 17.99 -35.86
C PRO A 249 -14.75 17.48 -36.34
N GLU A 250 -14.25 18.04 -37.46
CA GLU A 250 -12.97 17.69 -38.09
C GLU A 250 -11.79 18.12 -37.20
N GLN A 251 -11.81 19.36 -36.71
CA GLN A 251 -10.80 19.88 -35.78
C GLN A 251 -10.77 19.10 -34.48
N ARG A 252 -11.94 18.75 -33.94
CA ARG A 252 -12.07 17.94 -32.72
C ARG A 252 -11.41 16.56 -32.89
N GLN A 253 -11.70 15.88 -34.00
CA GLN A 253 -11.10 14.57 -34.28
C GLN A 253 -9.58 14.66 -34.44
N GLN A 254 -9.08 15.70 -35.13
CA GLN A 254 -7.65 15.95 -35.25
C GLN A 254 -6.99 16.17 -33.88
N GLU A 255 -7.62 16.97 -33.01
CA GLU A 255 -7.13 17.28 -31.68
C GLU A 255 -7.11 16.04 -30.78
N ILE A 256 -8.17 15.22 -30.80
CA ILE A 256 -8.22 13.96 -30.06
C ILE A 256 -7.12 12.99 -30.51
N ASN A 257 -6.86 12.92 -31.81
CA ASN A 257 -5.82 12.04 -32.36
C ASN A 257 -4.39 12.53 -32.05
N ARG A 258 -4.23 13.84 -31.80
CA ARG A 258 -2.96 14.48 -31.47
C ARG A 258 -2.58 14.33 -30.00
N LEU A 259 -3.56 14.27 -29.08
CA LEU A 259 -3.38 14.12 -27.64
C LEU A 259 -3.01 12.69 -27.25
#